data_64901aa64577964ed81dd0ed7f5fda47
#
_entry.id   64901aa64577964ed81dd0ed7f5fda47
#
_cell.length_a   1.000
_cell.length_b   1.000
_cell.length_c   1.000
_cell.angle_alpha   90.00
_cell.angle_beta   90.00
_cell.angle_gamma   90.00
#
_symmetry.space_group_name_H-M   'P 1'
#
loop_
_entity.id
_entity.type
_entity.pdbx_description
1 polymer ?
#
loop_
_entity_poly.entity_id
_entity_poly.type
_entity_poly.pdbx_seq_one_letter_code
_entity_poly.pdbx_strand_id
1 'polypeptide(L)'
;YMSTTIVCCNTRKYHGLMVCPIGDGEQNYVLLSNLDETVIQHDQSFNLAIRRFPGIYEPRGHKYITDFAYTPTPTITYRVGGVVLRKEMLWIHRRTQLLIRYTLLDAHSPTRLRLRPFLAFRNMHELSHANMFADGRTYAAAGGVRCRLYEDFPWLYMQTNRDAEFVAAPDWYYNFEYAEEARRGYPFREDLLTPG
;
A
#
# COMPACT_ATOMS: atom_id res chain seq x y z
N TYR A 1 9.12 2.51 -10.31
CA TYR A 1 8.64 1.13 -10.42
C TYR A 1 7.75 0.74 -9.25
N MET A 2 7.05 -0.36 -9.42
CA MET A 2 6.30 -1.07 -8.39
C MET A 2 6.91 -2.45 -8.20
N SER A 3 7.08 -2.89 -6.96
CA SER A 3 7.59 -4.23 -6.64
C SER A 3 6.97 -4.74 -5.34
N THR A 4 6.34 -5.91 -5.38
CA THR A 4 5.77 -6.59 -4.22
C THR A 4 5.67 -8.09 -4.50
N THR A 5 5.27 -8.89 -3.51
CA THR A 5 4.96 -10.31 -3.73
C THR A 5 3.54 -10.48 -4.30
N ILE A 6 3.22 -11.69 -4.78
CA ILE A 6 1.87 -12.03 -5.29
C ILE A 6 0.79 -11.71 -4.26
N VAL A 7 1.05 -11.95 -2.98
CA VAL A 7 0.09 -11.67 -1.89
C VAL A 7 0.19 -10.24 -1.34
N CYS A 8 0.97 -9.37 -2.00
CA CYS A 8 1.22 -7.99 -1.57
C CYS A 8 1.82 -7.86 -0.15
N CYS A 9 2.54 -8.89 0.33
CA CYS A 9 3.33 -8.82 1.55
C CYS A 9 4.78 -8.48 1.20
N ASN A 10 5.25 -7.31 1.57
CA ASN A 10 6.64 -6.93 1.33
C ASN A 10 7.58 -7.80 2.15
N THR A 11 8.57 -8.40 1.50
CA THR A 11 9.60 -9.26 2.12
C THR A 11 10.99 -8.66 2.07
N ARG A 12 11.14 -7.58 1.31
CA ARG A 12 12.38 -6.84 1.09
C ARG A 12 12.16 -5.35 1.33
N LYS A 13 13.17 -4.65 1.83
CA LYS A 13 13.15 -3.17 1.94
C LYS A 13 13.03 -2.46 0.58
N TYR A 14 13.36 -3.15 -0.51
CA TYR A 14 13.25 -2.67 -1.89
C TYR A 14 11.84 -2.80 -2.48
N HIS A 15 10.93 -3.50 -1.79
CA HIS A 15 9.54 -3.56 -2.18
C HIS A 15 8.82 -2.25 -1.84
N GLY A 16 7.92 -1.85 -2.70
CA GLY A 16 7.04 -0.71 -2.54
C GLY A 16 6.08 -0.59 -3.71
N LEU A 17 4.91 -0.07 -3.47
CA LEU A 17 3.92 0.20 -4.52
C LEU A 17 4.33 1.43 -5.35
N MET A 18 5.03 2.39 -4.73
CA MET A 18 5.60 3.52 -5.46
C MET A 18 7.04 3.72 -5.05
N VAL A 19 7.95 3.33 -5.96
CA VAL A 19 9.39 3.54 -5.84
C VAL A 19 9.86 4.34 -7.05
N CYS A 20 10.39 5.52 -6.81
CA CYS A 20 10.72 6.48 -7.85
C CYS A 20 12.01 7.25 -7.55
N PRO A 21 12.71 7.73 -8.58
CA PRO A 21 13.82 8.64 -8.41
C PRO A 21 13.33 10.02 -7.93
N ILE A 22 14.16 10.69 -7.13
CA ILE A 22 13.92 12.05 -6.63
C ILE A 22 15.20 12.86 -6.86
N GLY A 23 15.04 14.16 -7.10
CA GLY A 23 16.15 15.07 -7.34
C GLY A 23 16.84 14.82 -8.68
N ASP A 24 18.12 14.57 -8.66
CA ASP A 24 18.96 14.29 -9.85
C ASP A 24 18.69 12.92 -10.49
N GLY A 25 17.89 12.08 -9.85
CA GLY A 25 17.50 10.76 -10.36
C GLY A 25 18.52 9.65 -10.10
N GLU A 26 19.60 9.91 -9.38
CA GLU A 26 20.63 8.90 -9.08
C GLU A 26 20.14 7.83 -8.10
N GLN A 27 19.23 8.19 -7.21
CA GLN A 27 18.73 7.29 -6.18
C GLN A 27 17.21 7.13 -6.24
N ASN A 28 16.74 5.94 -5.89
CA ASN A 28 15.32 5.65 -5.78
C ASN A 28 14.85 5.72 -4.31
N TYR A 29 13.62 6.15 -4.16
CA TYR A 29 12.97 6.33 -2.86
C TYR A 29 11.63 5.61 -2.83
N VAL A 30 11.33 4.95 -1.73
CA VAL A 30 10.02 4.33 -1.47
C VAL A 30 9.12 5.39 -0.85
N LEU A 31 8.09 5.83 -1.58
CA LEU A 31 7.09 6.78 -1.09
C LEU A 31 5.90 6.03 -0.48
N LEU A 32 5.27 5.16 -1.28
CA LEU A 32 4.17 4.29 -0.85
C LEU A 32 4.70 2.86 -0.72
N SER A 33 4.80 2.38 0.50
CA SER A 33 5.24 1.01 0.77
C SER A 33 4.13 0.00 0.47
N ASN A 34 2.96 0.21 1.07
CA ASN A 34 1.82 -0.71 1.00
C ASN A 34 0.50 0.06 0.91
N LEU A 35 -0.53 -0.63 0.44
CA LEU A 35 -1.92 -0.21 0.49
C LEU A 35 -2.75 -1.36 1.03
N ASP A 36 -3.46 -1.14 2.14
CA ASP A 36 -4.39 -2.13 2.69
C ASP A 36 -5.77 -1.91 2.13
N GLU A 37 -6.33 -2.97 1.60
CA GLU A 37 -7.71 -3.02 1.17
C GLU A 37 -8.57 -3.72 2.22
N THR A 38 -9.71 -3.13 2.56
CA THR A 38 -10.71 -3.77 3.41
C THR A 38 -12.07 -3.73 2.72
N VAL A 39 -12.63 -4.90 2.47
CA VAL A 39 -14.01 -5.05 2.01
C VAL A 39 -14.94 -4.94 3.21
N ILE A 40 -15.95 -4.08 3.12
CA ILE A 40 -16.93 -3.85 4.16
C ILE A 40 -18.32 -4.11 3.60
N GLN A 41 -19.02 -5.06 4.20
CA GLN A 41 -20.44 -5.36 3.94
C GLN A 41 -21.21 -5.38 5.25
N HIS A 42 -22.31 -4.65 5.32
CA HIS A 42 -23.03 -4.46 6.57
C HIS A 42 -22.06 -3.98 7.67
N ASP A 43 -22.02 -4.67 8.78
CA ASP A 43 -21.12 -4.36 9.91
C ASP A 43 -19.85 -5.24 9.93
N GLN A 44 -19.60 -6.01 8.86
CA GLN A 44 -18.44 -6.89 8.77
C GLN A 44 -17.35 -6.28 7.91
N SER A 45 -16.11 -6.34 8.41
CA SER A 45 -14.91 -5.85 7.74
C SER A 45 -13.94 -6.99 7.48
N PHE A 46 -13.51 -7.13 6.22
CA PHE A 46 -12.57 -8.15 5.79
C PHE A 46 -11.32 -7.49 5.22
N ASN A 47 -10.23 -7.47 6.00
CA ASN A 47 -8.96 -6.95 5.54
C ASN A 47 -8.29 -7.95 4.58
N LEU A 48 -7.98 -7.51 3.36
CA LEU A 48 -7.39 -8.34 2.30
C LEU A 48 -5.85 -8.37 2.35
N ALA A 49 -5.24 -7.53 3.18
CA ALA A 49 -3.79 -7.43 3.29
C ALA A 49 -3.17 -8.58 4.08
N ILE A 50 -1.87 -8.74 3.94
CA ILE A 50 -1.04 -9.57 4.80
C ILE A 50 0.25 -8.81 5.13
N ARG A 51 0.66 -8.85 6.41
CA ARG A 51 1.89 -8.23 6.90
C ARG A 51 2.57 -9.14 7.90
N ARG A 52 3.88 -9.04 7.96
CA ARG A 52 4.67 -9.71 8.98
C ARG A 52 5.06 -8.70 10.06
N PHE A 53 4.75 -9.06 11.30
CA PHE A 53 5.21 -8.41 12.52
C PHE A 53 6.01 -9.41 13.37
N PRO A 54 6.69 -9.00 14.47
CA PRO A 54 7.41 -9.91 15.32
C PRO A 54 6.56 -11.10 15.78
N GLY A 55 6.91 -12.29 15.33
CA GLY A 55 6.24 -13.54 15.70
C GLY A 55 4.88 -13.81 15.05
N ILE A 56 4.34 -12.91 14.21
CA ILE A 56 3.00 -13.08 13.66
C ILE A 56 2.85 -12.49 12.26
N TYR A 57 1.93 -13.08 11.47
CA TYR A 57 1.37 -12.47 10.28
C TYR A 57 -0.03 -11.94 10.59
N GLU A 58 -0.24 -10.61 10.49
CA GLU A 58 -1.50 -9.95 10.75
C GLU A 58 -1.62 -8.66 9.92
N PRO A 59 -2.74 -8.41 9.21
CA PRO A 59 -3.84 -9.33 8.96
C PRO A 59 -3.42 -10.51 8.07
N ARG A 60 -4.33 -11.48 7.85
CA ARG A 60 -4.09 -12.67 7.03
C ARG A 60 -5.03 -12.74 5.83
N GLY A 61 -5.12 -11.64 5.09
CA GLY A 61 -6.04 -11.51 3.96
C GLY A 61 -5.68 -12.36 2.73
N HIS A 62 -4.46 -12.88 2.64
CA HIS A 62 -4.04 -13.78 1.57
C HIS A 62 -4.93 -15.03 1.44
N LYS A 63 -5.58 -15.46 2.51
CA LYS A 63 -6.54 -16.57 2.51
C LYS A 63 -7.79 -16.32 1.64
N TYR A 64 -8.05 -15.06 1.28
CA TYR A 64 -9.15 -14.68 0.42
C TYR A 64 -8.79 -14.64 -1.06
N ILE A 65 -7.51 -14.80 -1.41
CA ILE A 65 -7.05 -14.86 -2.80
C ILE A 65 -7.49 -16.17 -3.41
N THR A 66 -8.22 -16.09 -4.52
CA THR A 66 -8.69 -17.26 -5.28
C THR A 66 -7.97 -17.41 -6.61
N ASP A 67 -7.39 -16.33 -7.14
CA ASP A 67 -6.69 -16.36 -8.41
C ASP A 67 -5.66 -15.26 -8.52
N PHE A 68 -4.59 -15.53 -9.28
CA PHE A 68 -3.56 -14.57 -9.64
C PHE A 68 -3.18 -14.75 -11.10
N ALA A 69 -3.19 -13.66 -11.85
CA ALA A 69 -2.69 -13.60 -13.22
C ALA A 69 -1.67 -12.47 -13.36
N TYR A 70 -0.74 -12.61 -14.29
CA TYR A 70 0.29 -11.60 -14.51
C TYR A 70 0.16 -10.89 -15.87
N THR A 71 -0.55 -11.46 -16.81
CA THR A 71 -0.68 -10.95 -18.18
C THR A 71 -2.11 -10.48 -18.44
N PRO A 72 -2.31 -9.26 -18.94
CA PRO A 72 -1.31 -8.23 -19.31
C PRO A 72 -0.76 -7.42 -18.13
N THR A 73 -1.38 -7.49 -16.97
CA THR A 73 -0.98 -6.78 -15.74
C THR A 73 -1.16 -7.68 -14.53
N PRO A 74 -0.41 -7.47 -13.43
CA PRO A 74 -0.65 -8.17 -12.17
C PRO A 74 -2.11 -7.99 -11.73
N THR A 75 -2.81 -9.11 -11.63
CA THR A 75 -4.24 -9.18 -11.34
C THR A 75 -4.47 -10.18 -10.22
N ILE A 76 -5.15 -9.76 -9.16
CA ILE A 76 -5.48 -10.60 -8.01
C ILE A 76 -7.00 -10.62 -7.87
N THR A 77 -7.56 -11.82 -7.72
CA THR A 77 -9.00 -12.00 -7.43
C THR A 77 -9.17 -12.47 -6.00
N TYR A 78 -10.01 -11.77 -5.26
CA TYR A 78 -10.37 -12.08 -3.88
C TYR A 78 -11.83 -12.54 -3.82
N ARG A 79 -12.10 -13.52 -2.94
CA ARG A 79 -13.47 -13.94 -2.59
C ARG A 79 -13.63 -13.93 -1.09
N VAL A 80 -14.56 -13.12 -0.59
CA VAL A 80 -14.79 -12.95 0.84
C VAL A 80 -16.20 -12.41 1.11
N GLY A 81 -16.88 -12.95 2.11
CA GLY A 81 -18.17 -12.42 2.58
C GLY A 81 -19.26 -12.31 1.50
N GLY A 82 -19.26 -13.19 0.47
CA GLY A 82 -20.17 -13.09 -0.67
C GLY A 82 -19.78 -12.04 -1.71
N VAL A 83 -18.56 -11.50 -1.62
CA VAL A 83 -17.97 -10.55 -2.59
C VAL A 83 -16.90 -11.24 -3.40
N VAL A 84 -16.87 -10.95 -4.70
CA VAL A 84 -15.73 -11.24 -5.58
C VAL A 84 -15.17 -9.92 -6.08
N LEU A 85 -13.97 -9.61 -5.64
CA LEU A 85 -13.26 -8.36 -5.97
C LEU A 85 -12.00 -8.68 -6.77
N ARG A 86 -11.80 -7.99 -7.89
CA ARG A 86 -10.56 -8.05 -8.67
C ARG A 86 -9.77 -6.75 -8.52
N LYS A 87 -8.48 -6.90 -8.23
CA LYS A 87 -7.48 -5.83 -8.18
C LYS A 87 -6.51 -6.00 -9.33
N GLU A 88 -6.30 -4.95 -10.11
CA GLU A 88 -5.35 -4.90 -11.21
C GLU A 88 -4.39 -3.72 -10.97
N MET A 89 -3.09 -3.92 -11.20
CA MET A 89 -2.07 -2.90 -10.95
C MET A 89 -1.28 -2.63 -12.22
N LEU A 90 -1.16 -1.34 -12.59
CA LEU A 90 -0.44 -0.91 -13.78
C LEU A 90 0.47 0.27 -13.45
N TRP A 91 1.78 0.06 -13.60
CA TRP A 91 2.75 1.16 -13.61
C TRP A 91 2.78 1.81 -14.98
N ILE A 92 2.54 3.13 -15.04
CA ILE A 92 2.53 3.85 -16.32
C ILE A 92 3.95 4.08 -16.80
N HIS A 93 4.23 3.59 -18.01
CA HIS A 93 5.56 3.72 -18.61
C HIS A 93 5.98 5.19 -18.71
N ARG A 94 7.22 5.50 -18.31
CA ARG A 94 7.82 6.85 -18.31
C ARG A 94 7.09 7.89 -17.44
N ARG A 95 6.24 7.47 -16.52
CA ARG A 95 5.59 8.35 -15.54
C ARG A 95 5.74 7.79 -14.15
N THR A 96 5.86 8.66 -13.17
CA THR A 96 5.80 8.28 -11.75
C THR A 96 4.33 8.17 -11.34
N GLN A 97 3.68 7.14 -11.88
CA GLN A 97 2.25 6.93 -11.68
C GLN A 97 1.91 5.44 -11.64
N LEU A 98 1.22 5.04 -10.58
CA LEU A 98 0.63 3.72 -10.42
C LEU A 98 -0.89 3.85 -10.55
N LEU A 99 -1.50 3.06 -11.42
CA LEU A 99 -2.94 2.89 -11.49
C LEU A 99 -3.31 1.57 -10.83
N ILE A 100 -4.29 1.61 -9.92
CA ILE A 100 -4.87 0.42 -9.30
C ILE A 100 -6.35 0.43 -9.64
N ARG A 101 -6.82 -0.61 -10.33
CA ARG A 101 -8.23 -0.79 -10.67
C ARG A 101 -8.85 -1.86 -9.79
N TYR A 102 -9.91 -1.50 -9.12
CA TYR A 102 -10.76 -2.43 -8.38
C TYR A 102 -12.04 -2.65 -9.18
N THR A 103 -12.38 -3.90 -9.43
CA THR A 103 -13.62 -4.30 -10.12
C THR A 103 -14.40 -5.23 -9.20
N LEU A 104 -15.60 -4.81 -8.83
CA LEU A 104 -16.55 -5.66 -8.12
C LEU A 104 -17.17 -6.59 -9.15
N LEU A 105 -16.79 -7.87 -9.11
CA LEU A 105 -17.27 -8.89 -10.06
C LEU A 105 -18.59 -9.49 -9.60
N ASP A 106 -18.76 -9.64 -8.29
CA ASP A 106 -19.99 -10.18 -7.68
C ASP A 106 -20.16 -9.64 -6.27
N ALA A 107 -21.38 -9.28 -5.90
CA ALA A 107 -21.76 -8.91 -4.55
C ALA A 107 -23.28 -9.00 -4.37
N HIS A 108 -23.72 -9.60 -3.27
CA HIS A 108 -25.13 -9.75 -2.94
C HIS A 108 -25.72 -8.56 -2.17
N SER A 109 -24.89 -7.60 -1.78
CA SER A 109 -25.31 -6.41 -1.02
C SER A 109 -24.37 -5.22 -1.26
N PRO A 110 -24.76 -4.00 -0.89
CA PRO A 110 -23.92 -2.83 -0.99
C PRO A 110 -22.56 -3.06 -0.32
N THR A 111 -21.50 -2.81 -1.07
CA THR A 111 -20.13 -3.10 -0.66
C THR A 111 -19.32 -1.81 -0.66
N ARG A 112 -18.60 -1.56 0.45
CA ARG A 112 -17.65 -0.47 0.57
C ARG A 112 -16.24 -1.02 0.52
N LEU A 113 -15.35 -0.34 -0.18
CA LEU A 113 -13.93 -0.60 -0.16
C LEU A 113 -13.21 0.51 0.62
N ARG A 114 -12.52 0.15 1.71
CA ARG A 114 -11.66 1.06 2.44
C ARG A 114 -10.21 0.79 2.04
N LEU A 115 -9.48 1.86 1.73
CA LEU A 115 -8.08 1.85 1.37
C LEU A 115 -7.28 2.56 2.45
N ARG A 116 -6.22 1.92 2.96
CA ARG A 116 -5.30 2.52 3.94
C ARG A 116 -3.88 2.48 3.39
N PRO A 117 -3.31 3.63 3.03
CA PRO A 117 -1.94 3.71 2.56
C PRO A 117 -0.94 3.65 3.72
N PHE A 118 0.21 3.02 3.48
CA PHE A 118 1.37 3.02 4.36
C PHE A 118 2.55 3.69 3.68
N LEU A 119 3.00 4.78 4.26
CA LEU A 119 3.99 5.70 3.71
C LEU A 119 5.36 5.44 4.34
N ALA A 120 6.41 5.44 3.51
CA ALA A 120 7.79 5.29 3.96
C ALA A 120 8.60 6.58 3.76
N PHE A 121 8.54 7.20 2.59
CA PHE A 121 9.29 8.42 2.23
C PHE A 121 10.77 8.33 2.62
N ARG A 122 11.44 7.29 2.11
CA ARG A 122 12.82 6.98 2.44
C ARG A 122 13.62 6.51 1.24
N ASN A 123 14.94 6.61 1.32
CA ASN A 123 15.83 5.95 0.37
C ASN A 123 15.56 4.43 0.35
N MET A 124 15.60 3.80 -0.83
CA MET A 124 15.31 2.38 -0.97
C MET A 124 16.31 1.46 -0.23
N HIS A 125 17.50 1.96 0.09
CA HIS A 125 18.54 1.22 0.81
C HIS A 125 18.41 1.31 2.33
N GLU A 126 17.57 2.20 2.83
CA GLU A 126 17.34 2.48 4.25
C GLU A 126 16.02 1.88 4.74
N LEU A 127 15.77 2.03 6.02
CA LEU A 127 14.49 1.69 6.69
C LEU A 127 14.02 2.92 7.45
N SER A 128 12.73 3.21 7.41
CA SER A 128 12.14 4.30 8.18
C SER A 128 11.77 3.85 9.60
N HIS A 129 11.84 4.80 10.51
CA HIS A 129 11.43 4.61 11.90
C HIS A 129 10.56 5.78 12.34
N ALA A 130 9.62 5.50 13.24
CA ALA A 130 8.75 6.52 13.79
C ALA A 130 9.56 7.68 14.38
N ASN A 131 9.19 8.90 14.00
CA ASN A 131 9.86 10.12 14.44
C ASN A 131 8.88 11.29 14.48
N MET A 132 9.28 12.38 15.14
CA MET A 132 8.44 13.58 15.30
C MET A 132 8.59 14.60 14.16
N PHE A 133 9.43 14.35 13.17
CA PHE A 133 9.65 15.25 12.03
C PHE A 133 8.72 14.95 10.86
N ALA A 134 8.11 13.74 10.83
CA ALA A 134 7.20 13.34 9.78
C ALA A 134 5.89 14.12 9.87
N ASP A 135 5.51 14.77 8.77
CA ASP A 135 4.20 15.42 8.63
C ASP A 135 3.14 14.41 8.17
N GLY A 136 2.32 13.92 9.08
CA GLY A 136 1.22 13.00 8.79
C GLY A 136 -0.03 13.67 8.20
N ARG A 137 -0.03 14.99 7.99
CA ARG A 137 -1.19 15.70 7.46
C ARG A 137 -1.42 15.40 5.99
N THR A 138 -2.68 15.48 5.60
CA THR A 138 -3.12 15.41 4.21
C THR A 138 -3.79 16.70 3.81
N TYR A 139 -3.70 17.00 2.53
CA TYR A 139 -4.26 18.20 1.93
C TYR A 139 -5.17 17.79 0.77
N ALA A 140 -6.26 18.52 0.58
CA ALA A 140 -7.15 18.30 -0.54
C ALA A 140 -6.43 18.45 -1.88
N ALA A 141 -6.77 17.58 -2.82
CA ALA A 141 -6.33 17.61 -4.20
C ALA A 141 -7.50 17.28 -5.12
N ALA A 142 -7.42 17.63 -6.40
CA ALA A 142 -8.47 17.32 -7.35
C ALA A 142 -8.72 15.79 -7.40
N GLY A 143 -9.93 15.36 -7.07
CA GLY A 143 -10.32 13.95 -7.04
C GLY A 143 -9.67 13.12 -5.93
N GLY A 144 -9.15 13.74 -4.86
CA GLY A 144 -8.52 12.99 -3.77
C GLY A 144 -7.73 13.84 -2.79
N VAL A 145 -6.61 13.31 -2.33
CA VAL A 145 -5.73 13.96 -1.35
C VAL A 145 -4.26 13.89 -1.79
N ARG A 146 -3.44 14.73 -1.19
CA ARG A 146 -1.99 14.67 -1.29
C ARG A 146 -1.35 14.71 0.09
N CYS A 147 -0.20 14.06 0.22
CA CYS A 147 0.60 14.07 1.46
C CYS A 147 2.10 14.12 1.14
N ARG A 148 2.88 14.49 2.12
CA ARG A 148 4.33 14.56 2.04
C ARG A 148 4.89 14.51 3.45
N LEU A 149 5.63 13.46 3.81
CA LEU A 149 6.12 13.30 5.18
C LEU A 149 7.27 14.24 5.52
N TYR A 150 8.10 14.63 4.55
CA TYR A 150 9.28 15.50 4.76
C TYR A 150 9.36 16.53 3.65
N GLU A 151 9.85 17.73 3.95
CA GLU A 151 9.86 18.87 3.01
C GLU A 151 10.70 18.63 1.75
N ASP A 152 11.78 17.86 1.85
CA ASP A 152 12.66 17.55 0.72
C ASP A 152 12.09 16.53 -0.26
N PHE A 153 10.92 15.95 0.03
CA PHE A 153 10.26 14.97 -0.82
C PHE A 153 9.18 15.61 -1.71
N PRO A 154 8.87 15.01 -2.87
CA PRO A 154 7.74 15.42 -3.68
C PRO A 154 6.41 15.08 -2.99
N TRP A 155 5.34 15.74 -3.43
CA TRP A 155 3.99 15.39 -3.02
C TRP A 155 3.56 14.05 -3.62
N LEU A 156 3.06 13.16 -2.78
CA LEU A 156 2.34 11.96 -3.20
C LEU A 156 0.85 12.30 -3.32
N TYR A 157 0.30 12.11 -4.51
CA TYR A 157 -1.13 12.29 -4.79
C TYR A 157 -1.82 10.94 -4.79
N MET A 158 -2.95 10.85 -4.11
CA MET A 158 -3.85 9.69 -4.10
C MET A 158 -5.21 10.16 -4.57
N GLN A 159 -5.62 9.68 -5.74
CA GLN A 159 -6.83 10.16 -6.44
C GLN A 159 -7.72 8.98 -6.81
N THR A 160 -9.02 9.19 -6.82
CA THR A 160 -10.02 8.19 -7.23
C THR A 160 -10.90 8.75 -8.33
N ASN A 161 -11.46 7.86 -9.16
CA ASN A 161 -12.46 8.20 -10.17
C ASN A 161 -13.90 7.98 -9.66
N ARG A 162 -14.08 7.74 -8.38
CA ARG A 162 -15.34 7.58 -7.68
C ARG A 162 -15.39 8.51 -6.48
N ASP A 163 -16.59 8.84 -6.06
CA ASP A 163 -16.78 9.55 -4.80
C ASP A 163 -16.17 8.75 -3.66
N ALA A 164 -15.31 9.40 -2.89
CA ALA A 164 -14.62 8.81 -1.76
C ALA A 164 -14.52 9.83 -0.63
N GLU A 165 -14.66 9.35 0.58
CA GLU A 165 -14.39 10.09 1.78
C GLU A 165 -12.99 9.78 2.27
N PHE A 166 -12.20 10.82 2.57
CA PHE A 166 -10.93 10.68 3.25
C PHE A 166 -11.09 11.02 4.72
N VAL A 167 -10.75 10.07 5.60
CA VAL A 167 -10.77 10.25 7.06
C VAL A 167 -9.32 10.38 7.53
N ALA A 168 -8.93 11.60 7.93
CA ALA A 168 -7.60 11.85 8.46
C ALA A 168 -7.43 11.17 9.83
N ALA A 169 -6.50 10.23 9.92
CA ALA A 169 -6.17 9.52 11.15
C ALA A 169 -4.68 9.12 11.10
N PRO A 170 -3.75 10.11 11.16
CA PRO A 170 -2.33 9.82 11.07
C PRO A 170 -1.87 9.01 12.27
N ASP A 171 -1.20 7.90 11.99
CA ASP A 171 -0.68 7.01 13.02
C ASP A 171 0.56 6.25 12.52
N TRP A 172 1.45 5.89 13.45
CA TRP A 172 2.60 5.04 13.18
C TRP A 172 2.27 3.58 13.46
N TYR A 173 2.59 2.73 12.49
CA TYR A 173 2.57 1.29 12.65
C TYR A 173 4.00 0.77 12.76
N TYR A 174 4.30 0.04 13.82
CA TYR A 174 5.65 -0.30 14.24
C TYR A 174 6.04 -1.72 13.83
N ASN A 175 7.35 -1.89 13.54
CA ASN A 175 7.97 -3.20 13.39
C ASN A 175 7.41 -4.07 12.28
N PHE A 176 7.12 -3.51 11.10
CA PHE A 176 6.96 -4.35 9.90
C PHE A 176 8.24 -5.12 9.66
N GLU A 177 8.16 -6.42 9.45
CA GLU A 177 9.33 -7.27 9.22
C GLU A 177 9.46 -7.69 7.76
N TYR A 178 10.65 -7.50 7.19
CA TYR A 178 11.03 -7.94 5.87
C TYR A 178 11.77 -9.28 5.96
N ALA A 179 11.04 -10.39 5.69
CA ALA A 179 11.52 -11.75 5.92
C ALA A 179 12.82 -12.09 5.18
N GLU A 180 12.98 -11.58 3.94
CA GLU A 180 14.17 -11.84 3.14
C GLU A 180 15.39 -11.03 3.61
N GLU A 181 15.19 -9.83 4.15
CA GLU A 181 16.28 -9.08 4.78
C GLU A 181 16.73 -9.76 6.08
N ALA A 182 15.76 -10.23 6.90
CA ALA A 182 16.06 -10.99 8.12
C ALA A 182 16.85 -12.28 7.81
N ARG A 183 16.42 -13.05 6.80
CA ARG A 183 17.10 -14.28 6.36
C ARG A 183 18.56 -14.04 5.93
N ARG A 184 18.82 -12.84 5.39
CA ARG A 184 20.15 -12.43 4.88
C ARG A 184 21.01 -11.75 5.95
N GLY A 185 20.51 -11.56 7.18
CA GLY A 185 21.23 -10.93 8.28
C GLY A 185 21.30 -9.40 8.19
N TYR A 186 20.44 -8.76 7.40
CA TYR A 186 20.36 -7.31 7.29
C TYR A 186 19.32 -6.72 8.25
N PRO A 187 19.38 -5.40 8.53
CA PRO A 187 18.27 -4.69 9.18
C PRO A 187 16.96 -4.92 8.40
N PHE A 188 15.89 -5.29 9.12
CA PHE A 188 14.68 -5.79 8.51
C PHE A 188 13.37 -5.29 9.13
N ARG A 189 13.45 -4.43 10.15
CA ARG A 189 12.26 -3.85 10.80
C ARG A 189 12.07 -2.42 10.39
N GLU A 190 10.87 -2.07 10.02
CA GLU A 190 10.48 -0.74 9.55
C GLU A 190 9.22 -0.27 10.25
N ASP A 191 9.14 1.03 10.54
CA ASP A 191 7.90 1.68 10.97
C ASP A 191 7.35 2.48 9.79
N LEU A 192 6.05 2.39 9.57
CA LEU A 192 5.35 3.05 8.46
C LEU A 192 4.24 3.96 9.01
N LEU A 193 4.12 5.14 8.43
CA LEU A 193 3.05 6.07 8.76
C LEU A 193 1.85 5.86 7.85
N THR A 194 0.65 5.78 8.43
CA THR A 194 -0.58 5.94 7.66
C THR A 194 -1.17 7.32 7.91
N PRO A 195 -1.63 8.04 6.88
CA PRO A 195 -2.30 9.32 7.07
C PRO A 195 -3.80 9.18 7.39
N GLY A 196 -4.37 7.95 7.15
CA GLY A 196 -5.80 7.67 7.38
C GLY A 196 -6.29 6.42 6.68
#